data_da9ea42893b3488a2b496efd7d0d1edf
#
_entry.id   da9ea42893b3488a2b496efd7d0d1edf
#
_cell.length_a   1.000
_cell.length_b   1.000
_cell.length_c   1.000
_cell.angle_alpha   90.00
_cell.angle_beta   90.00
_cell.angle_gamma   90.00
#
_symmetry.space_group_name_H-M   'P 1'
#
loop_
_entity.id
_entity.type
_entity.pdbx_description
1 polymer ?
#
loop_
_entity_poly.entity_id
_entity_poly.type
_entity_poly.pdbx_seq_one_letter_code
_entity_poly.pdbx_strand_id
1 'polypeptide(L)'
;MSLDQRREQEKQERRDSILDAAEKAFFSKGFDKCSMDEIARTAQLSRALLYVYFKDKTAIMRGIMLRSVQALRDRFVAVAQSDAVGIEKVGALGAAYYAFSCEEPDYFDVLTQSGTFPHLLDEDDQSQALQGCGHQVMQLMVEVLQQGIADGSLSPERVADPVMTAYFLRGALHGVIMEARQPDQKATDLPDADALISYTIGMLGHSMRP
;
A
#
# COMPACT_ATOMS: atom_id res chain seq x y z
N MET A 1 -3.70 -23.03 -23.72
CA MET A 1 -3.57 -21.56 -23.73
C MET A 1 -3.77 -21.09 -25.16
N SER A 2 -4.73 -20.17 -25.39
CA SER A 2 -4.99 -19.62 -26.73
C SER A 2 -3.86 -18.67 -27.17
N LEU A 3 -3.77 -18.38 -28.49
CA LEU A 3 -2.78 -17.41 -29.01
C LEU A 3 -2.98 -16.01 -28.40
N ASP A 4 -4.24 -15.63 -28.15
CA ASP A 4 -4.55 -14.32 -27.53
C ASP A 4 -4.14 -14.28 -26.07
N GLN A 5 -4.34 -15.34 -25.30
CA GLN A 5 -3.85 -15.46 -23.93
C GLN A 5 -2.33 -15.35 -23.84
N ARG A 6 -1.63 -15.98 -24.79
CA ARG A 6 -0.16 -15.90 -24.84
C ARG A 6 0.33 -14.49 -25.14
N ARG A 7 -0.30 -13.79 -26.09
CA ARG A 7 0.04 -12.40 -26.42
C ARG A 7 -0.20 -11.46 -25.25
N GLU A 8 -1.30 -11.62 -24.53
CA GLU A 8 -1.59 -10.80 -23.37
C GLU A 8 -0.60 -11.07 -22.22
N GLN A 9 -0.24 -12.34 -22.03
CA GLN A 9 0.81 -12.68 -21.05
C GLN A 9 2.17 -12.06 -21.42
N GLU A 10 2.62 -12.20 -22.68
CA GLU A 10 3.88 -11.59 -23.15
C GLU A 10 3.87 -10.06 -23.01
N LYS A 11 2.72 -9.41 -23.24
CA LYS A 11 2.53 -7.98 -23.04
C LYS A 11 2.63 -7.60 -21.55
N GLN A 12 2.01 -8.38 -20.68
CA GLN A 12 2.08 -8.14 -19.23
C GLN A 12 3.51 -8.34 -18.69
N GLU A 13 4.19 -9.41 -19.08
CA GLU A 13 5.58 -9.67 -18.70
C GLU A 13 6.51 -8.52 -19.13
N ARG A 14 6.27 -7.97 -20.33
CA ARG A 14 7.03 -6.82 -20.81
C ARG A 14 6.73 -5.55 -19.99
N ARG A 15 5.46 -5.34 -19.66
CA ARG A 15 5.04 -4.22 -18.81
C ARG A 15 5.70 -4.31 -17.43
N ASP A 16 5.72 -5.50 -16.84
CA ASP A 16 6.34 -5.75 -15.54
C ASP A 16 7.85 -5.52 -15.59
N SER A 17 8.55 -5.98 -16.62
CA SER A 17 9.96 -5.69 -16.82
C SER A 17 10.28 -4.18 -16.89
N ILE A 18 9.41 -3.38 -17.47
CA ILE A 18 9.53 -1.91 -17.50
C ILE A 18 9.37 -1.32 -16.11
N LEU A 19 8.36 -1.79 -15.35
CA LEU A 19 8.14 -1.34 -13.98
C LEU A 19 9.32 -1.68 -13.07
N ASP A 20 9.88 -2.89 -13.18
CA ASP A 20 11.07 -3.31 -12.40
C ASP A 20 12.29 -2.41 -12.69
N ALA A 21 12.48 -2.02 -13.95
CA ALA A 21 13.54 -1.11 -14.32
C ALA A 21 13.30 0.31 -13.78
N ALA A 22 12.06 0.76 -13.80
CA ALA A 22 11.66 2.08 -13.31
C ALA A 22 11.74 2.17 -11.79
N GLU A 23 11.31 1.14 -11.06
CA GLU A 23 11.45 1.04 -9.60
C GLU A 23 12.90 1.23 -9.18
N LYS A 24 13.84 0.49 -9.79
CA LYS A 24 15.27 0.63 -9.52
C LYS A 24 15.77 2.06 -9.73
N ALA A 25 15.31 2.71 -10.81
CA ALA A 25 15.73 4.07 -11.13
C ALA A 25 15.10 5.10 -10.18
N PHE A 26 13.77 5.01 -9.92
CA PHE A 26 13.06 5.96 -9.07
C PHE A 26 13.47 5.86 -7.60
N PHE A 27 13.64 4.66 -7.08
CA PHE A 27 14.02 4.44 -5.67
C PHE A 27 15.48 4.83 -5.40
N SER A 28 16.38 4.70 -6.40
CA SER A 28 17.80 5.08 -6.22
C SER A 28 18.06 6.56 -6.38
N LYS A 29 17.36 7.27 -7.29
CA LYS A 29 17.69 8.66 -7.71
C LYS A 29 16.55 9.65 -7.49
N GLY A 30 15.36 9.16 -7.19
CA GLY A 30 14.12 9.95 -7.14
C GLY A 30 13.46 10.10 -8.50
N PHE A 31 12.14 10.29 -8.48
CA PHE A 31 11.30 10.41 -9.68
C PHE A 31 11.75 11.52 -10.63
N ASP A 32 12.08 12.72 -10.11
CA ASP A 32 12.38 13.89 -10.94
C ASP A 32 13.66 13.73 -11.75
N LYS A 33 14.67 13.06 -11.17
CA LYS A 33 15.97 12.88 -11.79
C LYS A 33 16.04 11.75 -12.83
N CYS A 34 14.99 10.94 -12.95
CA CYS A 34 14.92 9.85 -13.91
C CYS A 34 14.28 10.30 -15.23
N SER A 35 14.82 9.77 -16.34
CA SER A 35 14.28 10.00 -17.69
C SER A 35 13.71 8.72 -18.30
N MET A 36 12.77 8.87 -19.24
CA MET A 36 12.26 7.75 -20.04
C MET A 36 13.37 7.00 -20.78
N ASP A 37 14.40 7.71 -21.24
CA ASP A 37 15.55 7.09 -21.92
C ASP A 37 16.40 6.21 -20.99
N GLU A 38 16.54 6.60 -19.75
CA GLU A 38 17.23 5.80 -18.72
C GLU A 38 16.45 4.53 -18.40
N ILE A 39 15.12 4.66 -18.21
CA ILE A 39 14.24 3.52 -17.96
C ILE A 39 14.30 2.54 -19.15
N ALA A 40 14.21 3.04 -20.40
CA ALA A 40 14.30 2.20 -21.59
C ALA A 40 15.62 1.42 -21.65
N ARG A 41 16.75 2.07 -21.37
CA ARG A 41 18.07 1.41 -21.32
C ARG A 41 18.15 0.33 -20.24
N THR A 42 17.65 0.65 -19.04
CA THR A 42 17.64 -0.30 -17.91
C THR A 42 16.75 -1.51 -18.20
N ALA A 43 15.59 -1.30 -18.84
CA ALA A 43 14.70 -2.36 -19.29
C ALA A 43 15.18 -3.08 -20.57
N GLN A 44 16.32 -2.69 -21.15
CA GLN A 44 16.87 -3.21 -22.41
C GLN A 44 15.90 -3.07 -23.61
N LEU A 45 15.18 -1.95 -23.66
CA LEU A 45 14.18 -1.63 -24.70
C LEU A 45 14.60 -0.41 -25.52
N SER A 46 14.11 -0.32 -26.76
CA SER A 46 14.15 0.95 -27.48
C SER A 46 13.18 1.94 -26.83
N ARG A 47 13.50 3.24 -26.94
CA ARG A 47 12.62 4.32 -26.47
C ARG A 47 11.23 4.21 -27.11
N ALA A 48 11.16 3.94 -28.42
CA ALA A 48 9.88 3.78 -29.11
C ALA A 48 9.02 2.65 -28.53
N LEU A 49 9.63 1.53 -28.18
CA LEU A 49 8.92 0.41 -27.57
C LEU A 49 8.45 0.73 -26.14
N LEU A 50 9.22 1.48 -25.35
CA LEU A 50 8.78 1.95 -24.03
C LEU A 50 7.49 2.79 -24.14
N TYR A 51 7.43 3.70 -25.11
CA TYR A 51 6.24 4.55 -25.31
C TYR A 51 5.00 3.78 -25.80
N VAL A 52 5.14 2.57 -26.32
CA VAL A 52 4.01 1.68 -26.61
C VAL A 52 3.31 1.21 -25.32
N TYR A 53 4.08 1.03 -24.23
CA TYR A 53 3.56 0.53 -22.95
C TYR A 53 3.16 1.64 -21.98
N PHE A 54 3.90 2.75 -21.96
CA PHE A 54 3.69 3.86 -21.04
C PHE A 54 3.87 5.20 -21.76
N LYS A 55 2.82 6.01 -21.76
CA LYS A 55 2.82 7.32 -22.43
C LYS A 55 3.85 8.30 -21.89
N ASP A 56 4.14 8.20 -20.58
CA ASP A 56 5.04 9.09 -19.87
C ASP A 56 5.52 8.47 -18.54
N LYS A 57 6.38 9.18 -17.85
CA LYS A 57 6.95 8.80 -16.55
C LYS A 57 5.89 8.70 -15.44
N THR A 58 4.85 9.53 -15.52
CA THR A 58 3.73 9.51 -14.57
C THR A 58 2.89 8.24 -14.71
N ALA A 59 2.65 7.76 -15.95
CA ALA A 59 1.98 6.49 -16.17
C ALA A 59 2.78 5.30 -15.61
N ILE A 60 4.11 5.34 -15.66
CA ILE A 60 4.96 4.34 -15.01
C ILE A 60 4.83 4.42 -13.48
N MET A 61 4.85 5.62 -12.89
CA MET A 61 4.67 5.80 -11.45
C MET A 61 3.31 5.28 -10.98
N ARG A 62 2.24 5.51 -11.73
CA ARG A 62 0.92 4.89 -11.43
C ARG A 62 0.97 3.37 -11.43
N GLY A 63 1.72 2.76 -12.34
CA GLY A 63 1.95 1.32 -12.36
C GLY A 63 2.67 0.82 -11.10
N ILE A 64 3.68 1.55 -10.63
CA ILE A 64 4.40 1.26 -9.39
C ILE A 64 3.49 1.43 -8.18
N MET A 65 2.70 2.51 -8.13
CA MET A 65 1.70 2.71 -7.05
C MET A 65 0.67 1.59 -7.01
N LEU A 66 0.21 1.11 -8.16
CA LEU A 66 -0.71 -0.02 -8.22
C LEU A 66 -0.07 -1.29 -7.65
N ARG A 67 1.18 -1.59 -7.97
CA ARG A 67 1.93 -2.70 -7.35
C ARG A 67 2.05 -2.53 -5.84
N SER A 68 2.37 -1.33 -5.39
CA SER A 68 2.50 -1.04 -3.95
C SER A 68 1.20 -1.29 -3.18
N VAL A 69 0.06 -0.80 -3.69
CA VAL A 69 -1.22 -1.03 -3.03
C VAL A 69 -1.69 -2.48 -3.14
N GLN A 70 -1.34 -3.19 -4.22
CA GLN A 70 -1.60 -4.62 -4.36
C GLN A 70 -0.81 -5.43 -3.34
N ALA A 71 0.47 -5.13 -3.12
CA ALA A 71 1.30 -5.77 -2.11
C ALA A 71 0.70 -5.60 -0.69
N LEU A 72 0.25 -4.39 -0.35
CA LEU A 72 -0.45 -4.13 0.91
C LEU A 72 -1.78 -4.89 0.99
N ARG A 73 -2.59 -4.86 -0.08
CA ARG A 73 -3.87 -5.59 -0.14
C ARG A 73 -3.67 -7.09 0.10
N ASP A 74 -2.68 -7.70 -0.52
CA ASP A 74 -2.46 -9.14 -0.42
C ASP A 74 -2.08 -9.56 1.02
N ARG A 75 -1.33 -8.72 1.75
CA ARG A 75 -1.09 -8.89 3.19
C ARG A 75 -2.39 -8.81 4.00
N PHE A 76 -3.27 -7.86 3.67
CA PHE A 76 -4.56 -7.69 4.36
C PHE A 76 -5.52 -8.83 4.05
N VAL A 77 -5.54 -9.33 2.82
CA VAL A 77 -6.33 -10.51 2.44
C VAL A 77 -5.90 -11.74 3.25
N ALA A 78 -4.60 -11.97 3.40
CA ALA A 78 -4.09 -13.08 4.20
C ALA A 78 -4.57 -13.02 5.67
N VAL A 79 -4.57 -11.83 6.27
CA VAL A 79 -5.10 -11.61 7.62
C VAL A 79 -6.62 -11.82 7.67
N ALA A 80 -7.37 -11.25 6.74
CA ALA A 80 -8.83 -11.35 6.72
C ALA A 80 -9.32 -12.79 6.55
N GLN A 81 -8.58 -13.63 5.82
CA GLN A 81 -8.87 -15.04 5.57
C GLN A 81 -8.42 -15.98 6.71
N SER A 82 -7.72 -15.50 7.73
CA SER A 82 -7.31 -16.32 8.88
C SER A 82 -8.53 -16.76 9.70
N ASP A 83 -8.36 -17.80 10.54
CA ASP A 83 -9.41 -18.30 11.45
C ASP A 83 -9.52 -17.50 12.76
N ALA A 84 -8.76 -16.40 12.91
CA ALA A 84 -8.76 -15.57 14.10
C ALA A 84 -10.08 -14.81 14.27
N VAL A 85 -10.44 -14.45 15.50
CA VAL A 85 -11.58 -13.59 15.80
C VAL A 85 -11.32 -12.15 15.37
N GLY A 86 -12.38 -11.36 15.19
CA GLY A 86 -12.28 -10.03 14.59
C GLY A 86 -11.29 -9.10 15.28
N ILE A 87 -11.26 -9.05 16.62
CA ILE A 87 -10.31 -8.19 17.36
C ILE A 87 -8.84 -8.58 17.12
N GLU A 88 -8.54 -9.87 16.99
CA GLU A 88 -7.21 -10.36 16.67
C GLU A 88 -6.82 -9.99 15.25
N LYS A 89 -7.76 -10.11 14.29
CA LYS A 89 -7.56 -9.66 12.91
C LYS A 89 -7.29 -8.16 12.82
N VAL A 90 -8.01 -7.33 13.59
CA VAL A 90 -7.74 -5.87 13.65
C VAL A 90 -6.30 -5.61 14.08
N GLY A 91 -5.83 -6.27 15.15
CA GLY A 91 -4.44 -6.16 15.58
C GLY A 91 -3.45 -6.65 14.52
N ALA A 92 -3.75 -7.77 13.87
CA ALA A 92 -2.92 -8.34 12.82
C ALA A 92 -2.87 -7.46 11.55
N LEU A 93 -3.96 -6.78 11.16
CA LEU A 93 -3.94 -5.77 10.08
C LEU A 93 -3.01 -4.61 10.43
N GLY A 94 -3.04 -4.13 11.68
CA GLY A 94 -2.12 -3.09 12.15
C GLY A 94 -0.66 -3.54 12.08
N ALA A 95 -0.36 -4.75 12.55
CA ALA A 95 0.97 -5.35 12.47
C ALA A 95 1.43 -5.55 11.02
N ALA A 96 0.55 -6.02 10.12
CA ALA A 96 0.84 -6.20 8.71
C ALA A 96 1.14 -4.86 8.01
N TYR A 97 0.43 -3.79 8.37
CA TYR A 97 0.69 -2.45 7.84
C TYR A 97 2.05 -1.91 8.29
N TYR A 98 2.41 -2.11 9.56
CA TYR A 98 3.72 -1.73 10.06
C TYR A 98 4.84 -2.57 9.40
N ALA A 99 4.69 -3.89 9.33
CA ALA A 99 5.63 -4.77 8.65
C ALA A 99 5.85 -4.35 7.20
N PHE A 100 4.78 -3.99 6.47
CA PHE A 100 4.88 -3.44 5.12
C PHE A 100 5.74 -2.18 5.06
N SER A 101 5.63 -1.27 6.03
CA SER A 101 6.44 -0.04 6.08
C SER A 101 7.93 -0.29 6.33
N CYS A 102 8.27 -1.42 6.97
CA CYS A 102 9.66 -1.80 7.29
C CYS A 102 10.28 -2.67 6.19
N GLU A 103 9.53 -3.63 5.66
CA GLU A 103 10.01 -4.61 4.69
C GLU A 103 10.04 -4.07 3.27
N GLU A 104 9.11 -3.16 2.93
CA GLU A 104 8.95 -2.55 1.62
C GLU A 104 8.89 -1.01 1.71
N PRO A 105 9.95 -0.37 2.27
CA PRO A 105 9.92 1.07 2.58
C PRO A 105 9.69 1.94 1.35
N ASP A 106 10.24 1.58 0.19
CA ASP A 106 10.05 2.32 -1.05
C ASP A 106 8.59 2.28 -1.52
N TYR A 107 7.92 1.13 -1.41
CA TYR A 107 6.51 1.00 -1.73
C TYR A 107 5.64 1.76 -0.72
N PHE A 108 5.97 1.71 0.56
CA PHE A 108 5.27 2.49 1.57
C PHE A 108 5.38 3.99 1.29
N ASP A 109 6.57 4.50 0.94
CA ASP A 109 6.81 5.90 0.62
C ASP A 109 6.05 6.35 -0.63
N VAL A 110 6.00 5.51 -1.68
CA VAL A 110 5.19 5.77 -2.88
C VAL A 110 3.70 5.94 -2.54
N LEU A 111 3.14 5.12 -1.65
CA LEU A 111 1.73 5.21 -1.25
C LEU A 111 1.46 6.44 -0.37
N THR A 112 2.37 6.79 0.52
CA THR A 112 2.19 7.90 1.47
C THR A 112 2.44 9.26 0.84
N GLN A 113 3.34 9.34 -0.16
CA GLN A 113 3.65 10.56 -0.90
C GLN A 113 2.78 10.78 -2.14
N SER A 114 1.75 9.97 -2.34
CA SER A 114 0.87 10.04 -3.52
C SER A 114 0.28 11.44 -3.76
N GLY A 115 0.01 12.21 -2.70
CA GLY A 115 -0.48 13.58 -2.79
C GLY A 115 0.54 14.59 -3.33
N THR A 116 1.83 14.24 -3.43
CA THR A 116 2.89 15.12 -3.94
C THR A 116 3.09 15.03 -5.46
N PHE A 117 2.50 14.02 -6.10
CA PHE A 117 2.59 13.85 -7.55
C PHE A 117 1.38 14.50 -8.25
N PRO A 118 1.54 15.69 -8.87
CA PRO A 118 0.49 16.28 -9.69
C PRO A 118 0.22 15.35 -10.89
N HIS A 119 -1.05 15.26 -11.31
CA HIS A 119 -1.51 14.47 -12.47
C HIS A 119 -1.54 12.93 -12.29
N LEU A 120 -1.44 12.40 -11.07
CA LEU A 120 -1.68 10.98 -10.84
C LEU A 120 -3.15 10.56 -11.05
N LEU A 121 -4.06 11.52 -11.04
CA LEU A 121 -5.51 11.31 -11.13
C LEU A 121 -6.07 11.55 -12.55
N ASP A 122 -5.26 11.34 -13.60
CA ASP A 122 -5.81 11.29 -14.96
C ASP A 122 -6.90 10.21 -15.01
N GLU A 123 -7.98 10.45 -15.75
CA GLU A 123 -9.06 9.47 -15.96
C GLU A 123 -8.61 8.39 -16.96
N ASP A 124 -7.70 7.51 -16.54
CA ASP A 124 -7.30 6.34 -17.31
C ASP A 124 -7.53 5.03 -16.52
N ASP A 125 -7.47 3.90 -17.23
CA ASP A 125 -7.71 2.57 -16.65
C ASP A 125 -6.79 2.26 -15.46
N GLN A 126 -5.56 2.81 -15.46
CA GLN A 126 -4.62 2.61 -14.34
C GLN A 126 -5.02 3.39 -13.09
N SER A 127 -5.51 4.61 -13.26
CA SER A 127 -6.01 5.42 -12.14
C SER A 127 -7.26 4.76 -11.53
N GLN A 128 -8.15 4.22 -12.37
CA GLN A 128 -9.31 3.48 -11.89
C GLN A 128 -8.90 2.21 -11.14
N ALA A 129 -7.94 1.44 -11.67
CA ALA A 129 -7.41 0.26 -11.00
C ALA A 129 -6.75 0.59 -9.64
N LEU A 130 -5.99 1.68 -9.58
CA LEU A 130 -5.35 2.16 -8.36
C LEU A 130 -6.38 2.55 -7.30
N GLN A 131 -7.39 3.36 -7.67
CA GLN A 131 -8.48 3.74 -6.78
C GLN A 131 -9.29 2.52 -6.31
N GLY A 132 -9.62 1.61 -7.23
CA GLY A 132 -10.33 0.38 -6.93
C GLY A 132 -9.58 -0.50 -5.92
N CYS A 133 -8.26 -0.66 -6.10
CA CYS A 133 -7.44 -1.43 -5.17
C CYS A 133 -7.33 -0.75 -3.79
N GLY A 134 -7.17 0.57 -3.73
CA GLY A 134 -7.20 1.33 -2.48
C GLY A 134 -8.55 1.20 -1.75
N HIS A 135 -9.66 1.22 -2.49
CA HIS A 135 -10.98 0.97 -1.93
C HIS A 135 -11.11 -0.44 -1.34
N GLN A 136 -10.58 -1.48 -2.04
CA GLN A 136 -10.57 -2.85 -1.55
C GLN A 136 -9.82 -2.99 -0.23
N VAL A 137 -8.68 -2.32 -0.06
CA VAL A 137 -7.93 -2.32 1.21
C VAL A 137 -8.79 -1.79 2.36
N MET A 138 -9.49 -0.67 2.15
CA MET A 138 -10.40 -0.12 3.16
C MET A 138 -11.60 -1.02 3.41
N GLN A 139 -12.15 -1.63 2.39
CA GLN A 139 -13.28 -2.56 2.50
C GLN A 139 -12.91 -3.79 3.35
N LEU A 140 -11.72 -4.37 3.17
CA LEU A 140 -11.23 -5.47 4.01
C LEU A 140 -11.17 -5.07 5.50
N MET A 141 -10.73 -3.85 5.82
CA MET A 141 -10.75 -3.36 7.20
C MET A 141 -12.17 -3.28 7.77
N VAL A 142 -13.12 -2.77 6.97
CA VAL A 142 -14.53 -2.68 7.37
C VAL A 142 -15.13 -4.07 7.61
N GLU A 143 -14.87 -5.02 6.72
CA GLU A 143 -15.34 -6.40 6.84
C GLU A 143 -14.80 -7.09 8.11
N VAL A 144 -13.52 -6.89 8.43
CA VAL A 144 -12.92 -7.42 9.67
C VAL A 144 -13.57 -6.81 10.92
N LEU A 145 -13.87 -5.50 10.92
CA LEU A 145 -14.60 -4.85 12.03
C LEU A 145 -16.02 -5.40 12.16
N GLN A 146 -16.74 -5.57 11.06
CA GLN A 146 -18.08 -6.16 11.06
C GLN A 146 -18.06 -7.61 11.56
N GLN A 147 -17.06 -8.39 11.16
CA GLN A 147 -16.87 -9.74 11.67
C GLN A 147 -16.65 -9.73 13.20
N GLY A 148 -15.82 -8.82 13.72
CA GLY A 148 -15.56 -8.72 15.15
C GLY A 148 -16.79 -8.30 15.97
N ILE A 149 -17.68 -7.49 15.40
CA ILE A 149 -18.98 -7.21 16.01
C ILE A 149 -19.84 -8.48 16.01
N ALA A 150 -19.88 -9.21 14.91
CA ALA A 150 -20.71 -10.40 14.76
C ALA A 150 -20.23 -11.59 15.64
N ASP A 151 -18.92 -11.75 15.84
CA ASP A 151 -18.35 -12.78 16.71
C ASP A 151 -18.27 -12.38 18.20
N GLY A 152 -18.66 -11.13 18.52
CA GLY A 152 -18.69 -10.60 19.87
C GLY A 152 -17.33 -10.17 20.43
N SER A 153 -16.26 -10.20 19.64
CA SER A 153 -14.93 -9.77 20.06
C SER A 153 -14.75 -8.24 20.05
N LEU A 154 -15.65 -7.52 19.36
CA LEU A 154 -15.72 -6.06 19.33
C LEU A 154 -17.07 -5.56 19.86
N SER A 155 -17.03 -4.46 20.63
CA SER A 155 -18.25 -3.81 21.14
C SER A 155 -18.99 -3.07 20.01
N PRO A 156 -20.27 -3.37 19.74
CA PRO A 156 -21.05 -2.65 18.75
C PRO A 156 -21.31 -1.18 19.15
N GLU A 157 -21.23 -0.86 20.44
CA GLU A 157 -21.38 0.52 20.92
C GLU A 157 -20.13 1.36 20.64
N ARG A 158 -18.95 0.74 20.77
CA ARG A 158 -17.65 1.42 20.55
C ARG A 158 -17.26 1.44 19.07
N VAL A 159 -17.70 0.47 18.30
CA VAL A 159 -17.54 0.38 16.84
C VAL A 159 -18.90 0.66 16.16
N ALA A 160 -19.54 1.78 16.56
CA ALA A 160 -20.88 2.13 16.09
C ALA A 160 -20.95 2.35 14.56
N ASP A 161 -19.84 2.81 13.95
CA ASP A 161 -19.67 2.95 12.50
C ASP A 161 -18.37 2.29 12.09
N PRO A 162 -18.40 1.08 11.51
CA PRO A 162 -17.19 0.37 11.05
C PRO A 162 -16.39 1.12 9.98
N VAL A 163 -17.06 1.92 9.13
CA VAL A 163 -16.36 2.70 8.10
C VAL A 163 -15.54 3.82 8.75
N MET A 164 -16.17 4.62 9.61
CA MET A 164 -15.47 5.68 10.34
C MET A 164 -14.35 5.11 11.21
N THR A 165 -14.59 3.97 11.87
CA THR A 165 -13.59 3.27 12.68
C THR A 165 -12.39 2.81 11.84
N ALA A 166 -12.61 2.25 10.65
CA ALA A 166 -11.53 1.84 9.75
C ALA A 166 -10.64 3.03 9.34
N TYR A 167 -11.24 4.17 8.98
CA TYR A 167 -10.49 5.40 8.67
C TYR A 167 -9.73 5.95 9.87
N PHE A 168 -10.33 5.92 11.06
CA PHE A 168 -9.68 6.33 12.30
C PHE A 168 -8.46 5.46 12.62
N LEU A 169 -8.62 4.12 12.61
CA LEU A 169 -7.54 3.16 12.87
C LEU A 169 -6.38 3.35 11.91
N ARG A 170 -6.68 3.47 10.60
CA ARG A 170 -5.67 3.74 9.58
C ARG A 170 -4.93 5.04 9.88
N GLY A 171 -5.66 6.14 10.12
CA GLY A 171 -5.04 7.45 10.36
C GLY A 171 -4.18 7.48 11.61
N ALA A 172 -4.66 6.88 12.71
CA ALA A 172 -3.95 6.81 13.97
C ALA A 172 -2.63 6.05 13.84
N LEU A 173 -2.68 4.82 13.29
CA LEU A 173 -1.49 3.99 13.14
C LEU A 173 -0.52 4.58 12.09
N HIS A 174 -1.04 5.10 10.96
CA HIS A 174 -0.23 5.75 9.95
C HIS A 174 0.54 6.95 10.53
N GLY A 175 -0.13 7.81 11.29
CA GLY A 175 0.52 8.96 11.93
C GLY A 175 1.67 8.55 12.84
N VAL A 176 1.48 7.51 13.65
CA VAL A 176 2.53 6.99 14.54
C VAL A 176 3.69 6.36 13.76
N ILE A 177 3.40 5.62 12.67
CA ILE A 177 4.44 5.08 11.78
C ILE A 177 5.25 6.22 11.14
N MET A 178 4.59 7.25 10.64
CA MET A 178 5.27 8.41 10.04
C MET A 178 6.16 9.14 11.05
N GLU A 179 5.70 9.30 12.30
CA GLU A 179 6.49 9.87 13.38
C GLU A 179 7.71 9.00 13.70
N ALA A 180 7.53 7.68 13.83
CA ALA A 180 8.59 6.73 14.12
C ALA A 180 9.65 6.63 12.99
N ARG A 181 9.33 7.04 11.76
CA ARG A 181 10.25 7.03 10.60
C ARG A 181 11.04 8.34 10.43
N GLN A 182 10.81 9.36 11.25
CA GLN A 182 11.52 10.63 11.11
C GLN A 182 13.00 10.50 11.47
N PRO A 183 13.94 11.03 10.65
CA PRO A 183 15.38 10.86 10.88
C PRO A 183 15.92 11.68 12.08
N ASP A 184 15.19 12.68 12.57
CA ASP A 184 15.62 13.55 13.66
C ASP A 184 15.39 12.97 15.08
N GLN A 185 15.03 11.70 15.19
CA GLN A 185 14.88 10.99 16.47
C GLN A 185 16.19 10.74 17.23
N LYS A 186 17.19 11.58 17.07
CA LYS A 186 18.37 11.61 17.94
C LYS A 186 18.11 12.19 19.35
N ALA A 187 16.88 12.60 19.64
CA ALA A 187 16.47 12.90 21.01
C ALA A 187 16.44 11.58 21.81
N THR A 188 17.30 11.47 22.78
CA THR A 188 17.57 10.28 23.63
C THR A 188 16.37 9.80 24.45
N ASP A 189 15.20 10.46 24.35
CA ASP A 189 14.02 10.23 25.18
C ASP A 189 12.81 9.70 24.41
N LEU A 190 12.94 9.38 23.09
CA LEU A 190 11.85 8.83 22.32
C LEU A 190 11.75 7.31 22.50
N PRO A 191 10.53 6.75 22.60
CA PRO A 191 10.35 5.32 22.70
C PRO A 191 10.86 4.62 21.43
N ASP A 192 11.33 3.38 21.59
CA ASP A 192 11.65 2.51 20.48
C ASP A 192 10.45 2.36 19.54
N ALA A 193 10.70 2.38 18.22
CA ALA A 193 9.65 2.38 17.20
C ALA A 193 8.75 1.14 17.33
N ASP A 194 9.32 -0.05 17.50
CA ASP A 194 8.56 -1.30 17.64
C ASP A 194 7.70 -1.29 18.90
N ALA A 195 8.24 -0.77 20.01
CA ALA A 195 7.51 -0.62 21.27
C ALA A 195 6.35 0.38 21.13
N LEU A 196 6.57 1.52 20.45
CA LEU A 196 5.54 2.54 20.23
C LEU A 196 4.41 2.01 19.35
N ILE A 197 4.74 1.31 18.26
CA ILE A 197 3.74 0.70 17.37
C ILE A 197 2.94 -0.39 18.09
N SER A 198 3.62 -1.27 18.83
CA SER A 198 2.94 -2.32 19.60
C SER A 198 2.00 -1.73 20.65
N TYR A 199 2.42 -0.69 21.34
CA TYR A 199 1.59 0.06 22.29
C TYR A 199 0.36 0.66 21.58
N THR A 200 0.56 1.30 20.42
CA THR A 200 -0.52 1.92 19.64
C THR A 200 -1.56 0.88 19.22
N ILE A 201 -1.12 -0.25 18.65
CA ILE A 201 -2.02 -1.34 18.24
C ILE A 201 -2.79 -1.87 19.47
N GLY A 202 -2.10 -2.06 20.60
CA GLY A 202 -2.71 -2.52 21.83
C GLY A 202 -3.77 -1.53 22.37
N MET A 203 -3.47 -0.24 22.39
CA MET A 203 -4.42 0.81 22.83
C MET A 203 -5.64 0.90 21.92
N LEU A 204 -5.43 0.91 20.59
CA LEU A 204 -6.53 0.92 19.62
C LEU A 204 -7.41 -0.33 19.77
N GLY A 205 -6.80 -1.51 19.90
CA GLY A 205 -7.54 -2.75 20.14
C GLY A 205 -8.33 -2.72 21.45
N HIS A 206 -7.72 -2.28 22.55
CA HIS A 206 -8.37 -2.19 23.85
C HIS A 206 -9.60 -1.25 23.84
N SER A 207 -9.53 -0.14 23.11
CA SER A 207 -10.62 0.83 23.02
C SER A 207 -11.89 0.26 22.38
N MET A 208 -11.81 -0.83 21.62
CA MET A 208 -12.91 -1.44 20.87
C MET A 208 -13.47 -2.70 21.52
N ARG A 209 -12.88 -3.20 22.60
CA ARG A 209 -13.34 -4.41 23.32
C ARG A 209 -14.68 -4.16 24.02
N PRO A 210 -15.50 -5.21 24.22
CA PRO A 210 -16.72 -5.15 25.04
C PRO A 210 -16.50 -4.60 26.45
#